data_a8c97cfac222c9fa2e24b23ff5c1d858
#
_entry.id   a8c97cfac222c9fa2e24b23ff5c1d858
#
_cell.length_a   1.000
_cell.length_b   1.000
_cell.length_c   1.000
_cell.angle_alpha   90.00
_cell.angle_beta   90.00
_cell.angle_gamma   90.00
#
_symmetry.space_group_name_H-M   'P 1'
#
loop_
_entity.id
_entity.type
_entity.pdbx_description
1 polymer ?
#
loop_
_entity_poly.entity_id
_entity_poly.type
_entity_poly.pdbx_seq_one_letter_code
_entity_poly.pdbx_strand_id
1 'polypeptide(L)'
;MEKNNHTVTEFILVGFTTDPKMQWVLFVVFLGVYSMTLVGNTTLIGLIGSDSRLHTPMYFFIGNLSFLDLWYSSVYTPKILVTCISEDKSISFTGCVVQFFFSAGLAYSECYLLAAMAYDRYEAISSPLLYAQVMSRRLCICLVIYSYTGGFVNAIIPTSNTFTLNFCGGNIIDDFFCDVPPLVKLACDVKET
;
A
#
# COMPACT_ATOMS: atom_id res chain seq x y z
N MET A 1 39.86 -12.42 0.16
CA MET A 1 38.63 -11.76 0.68
C MET A 1 37.51 -12.76 0.50
N GLU A 2 37.14 -13.41 1.58
CA GLU A 2 36.08 -14.42 1.59
C GLU A 2 34.73 -13.71 1.38
N LYS A 3 34.08 -13.97 0.25
CA LYS A 3 32.69 -13.54 -0.01
C LYS A 3 31.82 -14.41 0.89
N ASN A 4 31.58 -13.97 2.13
CA ASN A 4 30.55 -14.56 2.97
C ASN A 4 29.20 -14.25 2.33
N ASN A 5 28.74 -15.21 1.56
CA ASN A 5 27.43 -15.21 0.92
C ASN A 5 26.36 -15.51 2.00
N HIS A 6 26.19 -14.58 2.96
CA HIS A 6 25.09 -14.65 3.89
C HIS A 6 23.82 -14.27 3.16
N THR A 7 23.09 -15.26 2.67
CA THR A 7 21.72 -15.05 2.20
C THR A 7 20.89 -14.57 3.39
N VAL A 8 20.43 -13.32 3.34
CA VAL A 8 19.54 -12.75 4.36
C VAL A 8 18.23 -13.51 4.30
N THR A 9 17.90 -14.24 5.37
CA THR A 9 16.67 -15.05 5.48
C THR A 9 15.54 -14.28 6.18
N GLU A 10 15.91 -13.30 7.02
CA GLU A 10 14.97 -12.49 7.80
C GLU A 10 15.52 -11.09 8.04
N PHE A 11 14.61 -10.12 8.18
CA PHE A 11 14.90 -8.75 8.58
C PHE A 11 14.34 -8.48 9.97
N ILE A 12 14.98 -7.57 10.71
CA ILE A 12 14.55 -7.12 12.03
C ILE A 12 14.05 -5.67 11.89
N LEU A 13 12.77 -5.46 12.19
CA LEU A 13 12.13 -4.15 12.16
C LEU A 13 12.31 -3.47 13.53
N VAL A 14 13.13 -2.43 13.62
CA VAL A 14 13.42 -1.78 14.91
C VAL A 14 12.27 -0.88 15.35
N GLY A 15 11.54 -0.27 14.41
CA GLY A 15 10.54 0.74 14.68
C GLY A 15 11.16 2.09 15.12
N PHE A 16 10.31 3.04 15.55
CA PHE A 16 10.76 4.40 15.90
C PHE A 16 11.38 4.51 17.28
N THR A 17 11.17 3.58 18.18
CA THR A 17 11.61 3.70 19.58
C THR A 17 11.78 2.34 20.25
N THR A 18 12.69 2.32 21.21
CA THR A 18 12.90 1.19 22.12
C THR A 18 12.28 1.45 23.50
N ASP A 19 11.74 2.67 23.76
CA ASP A 19 11.07 3.00 25.01
C ASP A 19 9.69 2.31 25.10
N PRO A 20 9.46 1.43 26.10
CA PRO A 20 8.21 0.70 26.23
C PRO A 20 6.98 1.60 26.37
N LYS A 21 7.11 2.75 27.02
CA LYS A 21 5.99 3.69 27.18
C LYS A 21 5.58 4.28 25.82
N MET A 22 6.55 4.67 25.04
CA MET A 22 6.30 5.22 23.70
C MET A 22 5.74 4.14 22.74
N GLN A 23 6.20 2.89 22.85
CA GLN A 23 5.66 1.77 22.07
C GLN A 23 4.16 1.56 22.37
N TRP A 24 3.73 1.65 23.62
CA TRP A 24 2.31 1.57 23.98
C TRP A 24 1.50 2.74 23.44
N VAL A 25 2.03 3.96 23.46
CA VAL A 25 1.37 5.13 22.86
C VAL A 25 1.19 4.92 21.37
N LEU A 26 2.25 4.49 20.67
CA LEU A 26 2.19 4.20 19.23
C LEU A 26 1.19 3.08 18.92
N PHE A 27 1.16 2.01 19.71
CA PHE A 27 0.18 0.94 19.57
C PHE A 27 -1.25 1.46 19.61
N VAL A 28 -1.60 2.27 20.63
CA VAL A 28 -2.94 2.83 20.79
C VAL A 28 -3.29 3.78 19.63
N VAL A 29 -2.34 4.61 19.20
CA VAL A 29 -2.53 5.53 18.06
C VAL A 29 -2.77 4.76 16.77
N PHE A 30 -1.90 3.80 16.42
CA PHE A 30 -2.06 3.00 15.20
C PHE A 30 -3.34 2.16 15.22
N LEU A 31 -3.69 1.57 16.37
CA LEU A 31 -4.95 0.83 16.54
C LEU A 31 -6.16 1.74 16.33
N GLY A 32 -6.13 2.96 16.88
CA GLY A 32 -7.20 3.95 16.73
C GLY A 32 -7.36 4.37 15.26
N VAL A 33 -6.28 4.75 14.59
CA VAL A 33 -6.29 5.14 13.16
C VAL A 33 -6.78 3.98 12.30
N TYR A 34 -6.28 2.76 12.54
CA TYR A 34 -6.71 1.57 11.79
C TYR A 34 -8.20 1.28 11.98
N SER A 35 -8.70 1.35 13.22
CA SER A 35 -10.12 1.17 13.50
C SER A 35 -10.99 2.20 12.79
N MET A 36 -10.57 3.48 12.79
CA MET A 36 -11.27 4.54 12.06
C MET A 36 -11.28 4.30 10.55
N THR A 37 -10.15 3.85 9.99
CA THR A 37 -10.03 3.50 8.56
C THR A 37 -10.98 2.35 8.21
N LEU A 38 -11.00 1.29 9.03
CA LEU A 38 -11.90 0.15 8.81
C LEU A 38 -13.37 0.56 8.87
N VAL A 39 -13.77 1.25 9.93
CA VAL A 39 -15.18 1.66 10.13
C VAL A 39 -15.60 2.66 9.05
N GLY A 40 -14.79 3.69 8.78
CA GLY A 40 -15.11 4.73 7.81
C GLY A 40 -15.27 4.19 6.39
N ASN A 41 -14.29 3.44 5.92
CA ASN A 41 -14.32 2.93 4.54
C ASN A 41 -15.36 1.82 4.36
N THR A 42 -15.54 0.92 5.35
CA THR A 42 -16.59 -0.11 5.29
C THR A 42 -17.98 0.52 5.28
N THR A 43 -18.22 1.56 6.12
CA THR A 43 -19.48 2.30 6.13
C THR A 43 -19.73 2.98 4.78
N LEU A 44 -18.71 3.62 4.20
CA LEU A 44 -18.83 4.30 2.91
C LEU A 44 -19.16 3.31 1.78
N ILE A 45 -18.49 2.17 1.72
CA ILE A 45 -18.81 1.10 0.75
C ILE A 45 -20.23 0.60 0.95
N GLY A 46 -20.65 0.37 2.20
CA GLY A 46 -22.00 -0.07 2.54
C GLY A 46 -23.08 0.93 2.13
N LEU A 47 -22.86 2.22 2.36
CA LEU A 47 -23.76 3.31 1.94
C LEU A 47 -23.88 3.40 0.43
N ILE A 48 -22.74 3.34 -0.29
CA ILE A 48 -22.74 3.39 -1.77
C ILE A 48 -23.48 2.17 -2.33
N GLY A 49 -23.34 1.00 -1.72
CA GLY A 49 -24.03 -0.21 -2.16
C GLY A 49 -25.53 -0.22 -1.88
N SER A 50 -25.99 0.41 -0.78
CA SER A 50 -27.39 0.37 -0.34
C SER A 50 -28.25 1.52 -0.85
N ASP A 51 -27.68 2.70 -1.15
CA ASP A 51 -28.44 3.85 -1.61
C ASP A 51 -28.31 4.04 -3.13
N SER A 52 -29.39 3.81 -3.86
CA SER A 52 -29.45 3.95 -5.32
C SER A 52 -29.10 5.36 -5.82
N ARG A 53 -29.25 6.40 -4.99
CA ARG A 53 -28.85 7.77 -5.31
C ARG A 53 -27.34 7.94 -5.44
N LEU A 54 -26.57 7.04 -4.81
CA LEU A 54 -25.10 7.01 -4.87
C LEU A 54 -24.57 6.12 -6.00
N HIS A 55 -25.42 5.57 -6.86
CA HIS A 55 -25.01 4.73 -7.99
C HIS A 55 -24.59 5.58 -9.21
N THR A 56 -23.68 6.52 -8.99
CA THR A 56 -23.06 7.33 -10.05
C THR A 56 -21.62 6.88 -10.32
N PRO A 57 -21.02 7.19 -11.49
CA PRO A 57 -19.64 6.86 -11.78
C PRO A 57 -18.66 7.33 -10.70
N MET A 58 -18.83 8.54 -10.20
CA MET A 58 -17.97 9.10 -9.16
C MET A 58 -18.01 8.28 -7.86
N TYR A 59 -19.19 7.94 -7.37
CA TYR A 59 -19.30 7.11 -6.16
C TYR A 59 -18.84 5.67 -6.37
N PHE A 60 -18.96 5.14 -7.58
CA PHE A 60 -18.38 3.86 -7.94
C PHE A 60 -16.85 3.87 -7.78
N PHE A 61 -16.17 4.93 -8.25
CA PHE A 61 -14.72 5.10 -8.04
C PHE A 61 -14.37 5.33 -6.57
N ILE A 62 -15.14 6.13 -5.84
CA ILE A 62 -14.96 6.36 -4.39
C ILE A 62 -15.07 5.04 -3.61
N GLY A 63 -16.03 4.17 -3.95
CA GLY A 63 -16.16 2.86 -3.33
C GLY A 63 -14.94 1.96 -3.58
N ASN A 64 -14.37 2.00 -4.78
CA ASN A 64 -13.13 1.30 -5.10
C ASN A 64 -11.92 1.90 -4.38
N LEU A 65 -11.85 3.22 -4.23
CA LEU A 65 -10.80 3.89 -3.45
C LEU A 65 -10.86 3.48 -1.98
N SER A 66 -12.07 3.45 -1.39
CA SER A 66 -12.28 2.96 -0.02
C SER A 66 -11.87 1.50 0.15
N PHE A 67 -12.10 0.66 -0.84
CA PHE A 67 -11.63 -0.73 -0.84
C PHE A 67 -10.10 -0.81 -0.88
N LEU A 68 -9.43 0.04 -1.68
CA LEU A 68 -7.97 0.15 -1.70
C LEU A 68 -7.42 0.58 -0.33
N ASP A 69 -8.05 1.57 0.33
CA ASP A 69 -7.64 2.04 1.65
C ASP A 69 -7.74 0.93 2.72
N LEU A 70 -8.83 0.14 2.68
CA LEU A 70 -9.00 -1.03 3.56
C LEU A 70 -7.87 -2.05 3.33
N TRP A 71 -7.57 -2.35 2.09
CA TRP A 71 -6.55 -3.32 1.75
C TRP A 71 -5.15 -2.80 2.11
N TYR A 72 -4.82 -1.57 1.71
CA TYR A 72 -3.54 -0.93 2.01
C TYR A 72 -3.25 -0.87 3.51
N SER A 73 -4.21 -0.40 4.31
CA SER A 73 -4.07 -0.35 5.76
C SER A 73 -3.91 -1.73 6.39
N SER A 74 -4.57 -2.76 5.84
CA SER A 74 -4.49 -4.15 6.33
C SER A 74 -3.19 -4.87 5.93
N VAL A 75 -2.45 -4.37 4.95
CA VAL A 75 -1.11 -4.90 4.60
C VAL A 75 -0.07 -4.51 5.65
N TYR A 76 -0.15 -3.31 6.21
CA TYR A 76 0.86 -2.77 7.10
C TYR A 76 0.50 -2.83 8.58
N THR A 77 -0.71 -2.37 8.93
CA THR A 77 -1.05 -2.09 10.32
C THR A 77 -1.00 -3.31 11.22
N PRO A 78 -1.42 -4.52 10.83
CA PRO A 78 -1.30 -5.69 11.71
C PRO A 78 0.15 -5.97 12.11
N LYS A 79 1.10 -5.85 11.16
CA LYS A 79 2.53 -6.05 11.47
C LYS A 79 3.08 -4.94 12.35
N ILE A 80 2.70 -3.68 12.09
CA ILE A 80 3.07 -2.53 12.93
C ILE A 80 2.59 -2.75 14.37
N LEU A 81 1.34 -3.15 14.57
CA LEU A 81 0.77 -3.41 15.89
C LEU A 81 1.52 -4.53 16.63
N VAL A 82 1.82 -5.62 15.93
CA VAL A 82 2.61 -6.72 16.51
C VAL A 82 4.01 -6.24 16.88
N THR A 83 4.68 -5.47 16.02
CA THR A 83 6.02 -4.93 16.29
C THR A 83 6.05 -3.99 17.49
N CYS A 84 4.93 -3.28 17.79
CA CYS A 84 4.84 -2.42 18.97
C CYS A 84 4.76 -3.18 20.31
N ILE A 85 4.18 -4.39 20.33
CA ILE A 85 3.90 -5.13 21.57
C ILE A 85 4.70 -6.42 21.73
N SER A 86 5.28 -6.95 20.67
CA SER A 86 6.07 -8.19 20.65
C SER A 86 7.56 -7.91 20.78
N GLU A 87 8.26 -8.83 21.44
CA GLU A 87 9.73 -8.85 21.45
C GLU A 87 10.29 -9.35 20.12
N ASP A 88 9.53 -10.20 19.42
CA ASP A 88 9.88 -10.69 18.09
C ASP A 88 9.48 -9.66 17.02
N LYS A 89 10.50 -8.94 16.56
CA LYS A 89 10.39 -7.88 15.53
C LYS A 89 10.86 -8.37 14.16
N SER A 90 10.99 -9.68 13.97
CA SER A 90 11.45 -10.25 12.71
C SER A 90 10.36 -10.30 11.64
N ILE A 91 10.79 -10.19 10.40
CA ILE A 91 9.98 -10.47 9.20
C ILE A 91 10.82 -11.32 8.25
N SER A 92 10.25 -12.41 7.73
CA SER A 92 10.95 -13.24 6.75
C SER A 92 11.23 -12.44 5.46
N PHE A 93 12.30 -12.79 4.74
CA PHE A 93 12.61 -12.17 3.46
C PHE A 93 11.41 -12.23 2.50
N THR A 94 10.77 -13.38 2.37
CA THR A 94 9.56 -13.55 1.54
C THR A 94 8.40 -12.67 2.03
N GLY A 95 8.20 -12.57 3.34
CA GLY A 95 7.19 -11.69 3.94
C GLY A 95 7.43 -10.23 3.59
N CYS A 96 8.68 -9.78 3.62
CA CYS A 96 9.08 -8.44 3.23
C CYS A 96 8.82 -8.19 1.73
N VAL A 97 9.19 -9.12 0.84
CA VAL A 97 8.91 -9.04 -0.60
C VAL A 97 7.42 -8.92 -0.88
N VAL A 98 6.61 -9.79 -0.25
CA VAL A 98 5.15 -9.80 -0.43
C VAL A 98 4.53 -8.51 0.07
N GLN A 99 4.89 -8.05 1.27
CA GLN A 99 4.40 -6.79 1.82
C GLN A 99 4.73 -5.61 0.89
N PHE A 100 5.97 -5.52 0.43
CA PHE A 100 6.42 -4.47 -0.48
C PHE A 100 5.68 -4.51 -1.82
N PHE A 101 5.52 -5.70 -2.44
CA PHE A 101 4.83 -5.87 -3.72
C PHE A 101 3.36 -5.43 -3.65
N PHE A 102 2.64 -5.88 -2.62
CA PHE A 102 1.24 -5.46 -2.44
C PHE A 102 1.11 -3.97 -2.15
N SER A 103 2.00 -3.42 -1.34
CA SER A 103 2.04 -2.00 -1.06
C SER A 103 2.24 -1.17 -2.33
N ALA A 104 3.27 -1.47 -3.10
CA ALA A 104 3.55 -0.77 -4.36
C ALA A 104 2.39 -0.92 -5.35
N GLY A 105 1.84 -2.13 -5.49
CA GLY A 105 0.71 -2.41 -6.37
C GLY A 105 -0.54 -1.60 -6.01
N LEU A 106 -0.87 -1.53 -4.73
CA LEU A 106 -2.02 -0.75 -4.26
C LEU A 106 -1.79 0.75 -4.42
N ALA A 107 -0.58 1.26 -4.14
CA ALA A 107 -0.25 2.67 -4.33
C ALA A 107 -0.34 3.10 -5.80
N TYR A 108 0.19 2.30 -6.73
CA TYR A 108 0.03 2.57 -8.16
C TYR A 108 -1.44 2.46 -8.61
N SER A 109 -2.20 1.48 -8.09
CA SER A 109 -3.62 1.34 -8.39
C SER A 109 -4.42 2.56 -7.94
N GLU A 110 -4.09 3.13 -6.78
CA GLU A 110 -4.68 4.37 -6.29
C GLU A 110 -4.41 5.54 -7.23
N CYS A 111 -3.16 5.72 -7.70
CA CYS A 111 -2.82 6.75 -8.66
C CYS A 111 -3.63 6.64 -9.96
N TYR A 112 -3.78 5.44 -10.51
CA TYR A 112 -4.58 5.21 -11.71
C TYR A 112 -6.08 5.46 -11.47
N LEU A 113 -6.58 5.08 -10.29
CA LEU A 113 -7.97 5.30 -9.93
C LEU A 113 -8.28 6.80 -9.76
N LEU A 114 -7.37 7.56 -9.16
CA LEU A 114 -7.47 9.02 -9.08
C LEU A 114 -7.44 9.68 -10.45
N ALA A 115 -6.63 9.18 -11.39
CA ALA A 115 -6.63 9.64 -12.78
C ALA A 115 -7.97 9.34 -13.49
N ALA A 116 -8.57 8.17 -13.24
CA ALA A 116 -9.90 7.84 -13.75
C ALA A 116 -10.98 8.76 -13.16
N MET A 117 -10.89 9.12 -11.88
CA MET A 117 -11.78 10.08 -11.25
C MET A 117 -11.61 11.50 -11.83
N ALA A 118 -10.39 11.90 -12.14
CA ALA A 118 -10.11 13.18 -12.80
C ALA A 118 -10.72 13.22 -14.22
N TYR A 119 -10.62 12.11 -14.96
CA TYR A 119 -11.25 11.96 -16.27
C TYR A 119 -12.79 12.05 -16.16
N ASP A 120 -13.39 11.38 -15.18
CA ASP A 120 -14.84 11.49 -14.90
C ASP A 120 -15.27 12.94 -14.68
N ARG A 121 -14.51 13.70 -13.89
CA ARG A 121 -14.78 15.12 -13.64
C ARG A 121 -14.60 15.97 -14.90
N TYR A 122 -13.57 15.71 -15.67
CA TYR A 122 -13.33 16.39 -16.93
C TYR A 122 -14.53 16.24 -17.89
N GLU A 123 -15.00 15.01 -18.11
CA GLU A 123 -16.14 14.74 -18.98
C GLU A 123 -17.45 15.38 -18.47
N ALA A 124 -17.68 15.36 -17.16
CA ALA A 124 -18.85 15.96 -16.56
C ALA A 124 -18.92 17.50 -16.76
N ILE A 125 -17.76 18.16 -16.82
CA ILE A 125 -17.66 19.62 -16.96
C ILE A 125 -17.62 20.03 -18.44
N SER A 126 -16.82 19.34 -19.26
CA SER A 126 -16.57 19.70 -20.66
C SER A 126 -17.72 19.34 -21.60
N SER A 127 -18.41 18.22 -21.31
CA SER A 127 -19.43 17.67 -22.21
C SER A 127 -20.65 17.13 -21.44
N PRO A 128 -21.38 17.98 -20.68
CA PRO A 128 -22.46 17.53 -19.79
C PRO A 128 -23.57 16.75 -20.50
N LEU A 129 -23.87 17.10 -21.76
CA LEU A 129 -24.91 16.42 -22.54
C LEU A 129 -24.53 15.04 -23.02
N LEU A 130 -23.21 14.79 -23.20
CA LEU A 130 -22.66 13.49 -23.63
C LEU A 130 -22.15 12.65 -22.47
N TYR A 131 -22.04 13.22 -21.28
CA TYR A 131 -21.49 12.59 -20.09
C TYR A 131 -22.09 11.21 -19.80
N ALA A 132 -23.41 11.08 -19.83
CA ALA A 132 -24.08 9.80 -19.56
C ALA A 132 -23.79 8.72 -20.61
N GLN A 133 -23.45 9.11 -21.83
CA GLN A 133 -23.07 8.17 -22.89
C GLN A 133 -21.60 7.77 -22.79
N VAL A 134 -20.71 8.71 -22.49
CA VAL A 134 -19.26 8.49 -22.36
C VAL A 134 -18.99 7.69 -21.10
N MET A 135 -19.42 8.17 -19.93
CA MET A 135 -19.20 7.52 -18.63
C MET A 135 -20.19 6.36 -18.40
N SER A 136 -20.27 5.47 -19.37
CA SER A 136 -21.08 4.25 -19.25
C SER A 136 -20.54 3.33 -18.13
N ARG A 137 -21.41 2.52 -17.53
CA ARG A 137 -21.05 1.52 -16.52
C ARG A 137 -19.90 0.60 -17.00
N ARG A 138 -19.91 0.26 -18.30
CA ARG A 138 -18.86 -0.58 -18.91
C ARG A 138 -17.51 0.11 -18.87
N LEU A 139 -17.44 1.38 -19.24
CA LEU A 139 -16.20 2.16 -19.19
C LEU A 139 -15.68 2.28 -17.76
N CYS A 140 -16.55 2.58 -16.79
CA CYS A 140 -16.16 2.67 -15.38
C CYS A 140 -15.54 1.36 -14.88
N ILE A 141 -16.13 0.22 -15.20
CA ILE A 141 -15.59 -1.10 -14.83
C ILE A 141 -14.24 -1.34 -15.51
N CYS A 142 -14.10 -1.02 -16.81
CA CYS A 142 -12.83 -1.15 -17.52
C CYS A 142 -11.73 -0.28 -16.91
N LEU A 143 -12.03 0.97 -16.54
CA LEU A 143 -11.09 1.87 -15.88
C LEU A 143 -10.63 1.33 -14.52
N VAL A 144 -11.53 0.75 -13.75
CA VAL A 144 -11.19 0.12 -12.45
C VAL A 144 -10.30 -1.11 -12.68
N ILE A 145 -10.67 -2.00 -13.60
CA ILE A 145 -9.84 -3.19 -13.92
C ILE A 145 -8.45 -2.76 -14.41
N TYR A 146 -8.38 -1.74 -15.27
CA TYR A 146 -7.11 -1.19 -15.75
C TYR A 146 -6.28 -0.61 -14.60
N SER A 147 -6.92 0.11 -13.67
CA SER A 147 -6.24 0.69 -12.51
C SER A 147 -5.58 -0.38 -11.63
N TYR A 148 -6.30 -1.45 -11.30
CA TYR A 148 -5.73 -2.55 -10.50
C TYR A 148 -4.67 -3.34 -11.26
N THR A 149 -4.97 -3.76 -12.49
CA THR A 149 -4.00 -4.56 -13.28
C THR A 149 -2.75 -3.76 -13.60
N GLY A 150 -2.89 -2.50 -14.04
CA GLY A 150 -1.77 -1.60 -14.31
C GLY A 150 -0.94 -1.32 -13.06
N GLY A 151 -1.59 -1.12 -11.91
CA GLY A 151 -0.92 -0.91 -10.63
C GLY A 151 -0.03 -2.08 -10.23
N PHE A 152 -0.56 -3.30 -10.23
CA PHE A 152 0.21 -4.50 -9.87
C PHE A 152 1.27 -4.86 -10.90
N VAL A 153 1.03 -4.66 -12.20
CA VAL A 153 2.06 -4.84 -13.24
C VAL A 153 3.22 -3.88 -13.03
N ASN A 154 2.93 -2.59 -12.74
CA ASN A 154 3.97 -1.61 -12.48
C ASN A 154 4.73 -1.86 -11.17
N ALA A 155 4.15 -2.54 -10.20
CA ALA A 155 4.81 -2.92 -8.95
C ALA A 155 5.91 -3.99 -9.15
N ILE A 156 5.88 -4.74 -10.25
CA ILE A 156 6.88 -5.78 -10.54
C ILE A 156 8.28 -5.15 -10.67
N ILE A 157 8.39 -4.01 -11.36
CA ILE A 157 9.67 -3.35 -11.63
C ILE A 157 10.40 -2.93 -10.34
N PRO A 158 9.82 -2.09 -9.46
CA PRO A 158 10.50 -1.70 -8.23
C PRO A 158 10.72 -2.87 -7.27
N THR A 159 9.81 -3.84 -7.22
CA THR A 159 10.00 -5.04 -6.39
C THR A 159 11.18 -5.85 -6.89
N SER A 160 11.26 -6.14 -8.19
CA SER A 160 12.39 -6.87 -8.76
C SER A 160 13.70 -6.12 -8.54
N ASN A 161 13.75 -4.82 -8.83
CA ASN A 161 14.96 -4.02 -8.68
C ASN A 161 15.46 -3.98 -7.23
N THR A 162 14.54 -3.86 -6.25
CA THR A 162 14.90 -3.77 -4.84
C THR A 162 15.40 -5.10 -4.28
N PHE A 163 14.73 -6.20 -4.62
CA PHE A 163 15.05 -7.52 -4.03
C PHE A 163 16.06 -8.35 -4.83
N THR A 164 16.54 -7.86 -5.97
CA THR A 164 17.73 -8.38 -6.66
C THR A 164 19.04 -7.77 -6.18
N LEU A 165 18.98 -6.74 -5.32
CA LEU A 165 20.17 -6.15 -4.71
C LEU A 165 20.85 -7.15 -3.76
N ASN A 166 22.18 -7.09 -3.69
CA ASN A 166 22.95 -7.86 -2.72
C ASN A 166 22.93 -7.16 -1.36
N PHE A 167 22.33 -7.79 -0.35
CA PHE A 167 22.27 -7.26 1.01
C PHE A 167 23.49 -7.70 1.80
N CYS A 168 24.47 -6.83 2.03
CA CYS A 168 25.71 -7.08 2.78
C CYS A 168 25.79 -6.31 4.10
N GLY A 169 24.91 -5.36 4.32
CA GLY A 169 25.02 -4.40 5.43
C GLY A 169 24.37 -4.85 6.74
N GLY A 170 23.87 -6.07 6.81
CA GLY A 170 23.09 -6.56 7.96
C GLY A 170 21.62 -6.79 7.59
N ASN A 171 20.81 -7.12 8.60
CA ASN A 171 19.39 -7.43 8.45
C ASN A 171 18.47 -6.51 9.28
N ILE A 172 18.99 -5.36 9.74
CA ILE A 172 18.26 -4.44 10.59
C ILE A 172 17.64 -3.32 9.72
N ILE A 173 16.31 -3.22 9.75
CA ILE A 173 15.54 -2.18 9.07
C ILE A 173 15.08 -1.17 10.12
N ASP A 174 15.52 0.09 9.99
CA ASP A 174 15.11 1.21 10.84
C ASP A 174 13.73 1.74 10.42
N ASP A 175 12.75 0.84 10.40
CA ASP A 175 11.35 1.16 10.09
C ASP A 175 10.41 0.09 10.68
N PHE A 176 9.08 0.32 10.57
CA PHE A 176 8.04 -0.65 10.97
C PHE A 176 7.63 -1.62 9.86
N PHE A 177 8.03 -1.36 8.64
CA PHE A 177 7.67 -2.14 7.45
C PHE A 177 8.78 -2.11 6.41
N CYS A 178 8.68 -2.98 5.42
CA CYS A 178 9.63 -3.05 4.33
C CYS A 178 9.35 -1.94 3.30
N ASP A 179 10.26 -0.96 3.19
CA ASP A 179 10.21 0.11 2.20
C ASP A 179 11.56 0.27 1.50
N VAL A 180 11.57 0.98 0.35
CA VAL A 180 12.77 1.17 -0.48
C VAL A 180 13.91 1.85 0.26
N PRO A 181 13.72 3.01 0.94
CA PRO A 181 14.84 3.73 1.52
C PRO A 181 15.65 2.93 2.55
N PRO A 182 15.03 2.21 3.51
CA PRO A 182 15.77 1.36 4.43
C PRO A 182 16.46 0.18 3.74
N LEU A 183 15.79 -0.47 2.78
CA LEU A 183 16.36 -1.64 2.07
C LEU A 183 17.56 -1.28 1.20
N VAL A 184 17.51 -0.16 0.50
CA VAL A 184 18.62 0.34 -0.32
C VAL A 184 19.85 0.65 0.53
N LYS A 185 19.68 1.17 1.75
CA LYS A 185 20.79 1.40 2.69
C LYS A 185 21.51 0.12 3.12
N LEU A 186 20.84 -1.03 3.07
CA LEU A 186 21.41 -2.33 3.40
C LEU A 186 22.08 -3.02 2.20
N ALA A 187 21.89 -2.47 0.99
CA ALA A 187 22.49 -3.00 -0.23
C ALA A 187 23.97 -2.63 -0.32
N CYS A 188 24.81 -3.59 -0.76
CA CYS A 188 26.24 -3.39 -0.96
C CYS A 188 26.56 -2.40 -2.09
N ASP A 189 25.76 -2.45 -3.15
CA ASP A 189 26.03 -1.75 -4.40
C ASP A 189 25.84 -0.22 -4.31
N VAL A 190 25.24 0.28 -3.20
CA VAL A 190 24.96 1.71 -2.98
C VAL A 190 25.98 2.38 -2.05
N LYS A 191 26.85 1.62 -1.39
CA LYS A 191 27.90 2.17 -0.49
C LYS A 191 29.15 2.65 -1.20
N GLU A 192 29.27 2.46 -2.50
CA GLU A 192 30.44 2.83 -3.31
C GLU A 192 30.26 4.13 -4.14
N THR A 193 29.17 4.87 -3.94
CA THR A 193 28.96 6.20 -4.54
C THR A 193 28.73 7.25 -3.46
#